data_2954754b161e933160e01905f306baad
#
_entry.id   2954754b161e933160e01905f306baad
#
_cell.length_a   1.000
_cell.length_b   1.000
_cell.length_c   1.000
_cell.angle_alpha   90.00
_cell.angle_beta   90.00
_cell.angle_gamma   90.00
#
_symmetry.space_group_name_H-M   'P 1'
#
loop_
_entity.id
_entity.type
_entity.pdbx_description
1 polymer ?
#
loop_
_entity_poly.entity_id
_entity_poly.type
_entity_poly.pdbx_seq_one_letter_code
_entity_poly.pdbx_strand_id
1 'polypeptide(L)'
;MQGLSAALFDLDGTLADTAPDLGLALNALRVRAGLAELSLESIRPQASNGVRGLLGLGFGIGPEDDAFAGLREDFLDIYRANLCNRTRLFDGVSELLAEIAKRGIPWGIVTNKPMRFTLPLVDALGLDAGVVVGGDSCRHQKPHPEPLLHAAGKLGIPPSGCVYLGDDRRDTQASLAAGMTSIVANYGYLGDGDAGSWGAQGGIDHPMELLKYLD
;
A
#
# COMPACT_ATOMS: atom_id res chain seq x y z
N MET A 1 -26.74 5.56 10.42
CA MET A 1 -25.79 4.49 10.04
C MET A 1 -25.01 4.18 11.30
N GLN A 2 -24.86 2.91 11.68
CA GLN A 2 -23.89 2.59 12.74
C GLN A 2 -22.53 3.03 12.22
N GLY A 3 -21.80 3.82 13.00
CA GLY A 3 -20.48 4.26 12.62
C GLY A 3 -19.50 3.09 12.49
N LEU A 4 -18.45 3.28 11.73
CA LEU A 4 -17.44 2.26 11.51
C LEU A 4 -16.51 2.20 12.72
N SER A 5 -16.21 0.99 13.18
CA SER A 5 -15.56 0.73 14.46
C SER A 5 -14.09 0.33 14.33
N ALA A 6 -13.58 0.18 13.10
CA ALA A 6 -12.19 -0.12 12.81
C ALA A 6 -11.74 0.47 11.47
N ALA A 7 -10.45 0.80 11.35
CA ALA A 7 -9.83 1.25 10.13
C ALA A 7 -8.73 0.29 9.67
N LEU A 8 -8.78 -0.13 8.41
CA LEU A 8 -7.73 -0.89 7.75
C LEU A 8 -7.15 -0.06 6.59
N PHE A 9 -5.86 -0.17 6.38
CA PHE A 9 -5.12 0.66 5.43
C PHE A 9 -4.22 -0.20 4.54
N ASP A 10 -4.08 0.19 3.27
CA ASP A 10 -2.88 -0.20 2.54
C ASP A 10 -1.66 0.57 3.07
N LEU A 11 -0.46 0.16 2.69
CA LEU A 11 0.80 0.76 3.12
C LEU A 11 1.38 1.68 2.04
N ASP A 12 1.81 1.08 0.90
CA ASP A 12 2.49 1.79 -0.18
C ASP A 12 1.49 2.65 -0.97
N GLY A 13 1.67 3.96 -0.98
CA GLY A 13 0.74 4.89 -1.64
C GLY A 13 -0.46 5.32 -0.79
N THR A 14 -0.64 4.75 0.39
CA THR A 14 -1.76 5.08 1.29
C THR A 14 -1.28 5.66 2.63
N LEU A 15 -0.58 4.88 3.45
CA LEU A 15 0.04 5.39 4.67
C LEU A 15 1.41 6.01 4.38
N ALA A 16 2.19 5.41 3.50
CA ALA A 16 3.57 5.79 3.24
C ALA A 16 3.86 6.03 1.75
N ASP A 17 4.57 7.12 1.46
CA ASP A 17 5.18 7.37 0.17
C ASP A 17 6.50 6.58 0.06
N THR A 18 6.42 5.37 -0.45
CA THR A 18 7.56 4.46 -0.64
C THR A 18 8.20 4.55 -2.02
N ALA A 19 7.58 5.26 -2.95
CA ALA A 19 8.07 5.41 -4.32
C ALA A 19 9.50 5.96 -4.42
N PRO A 20 9.97 6.88 -3.54
CA PRO A 20 11.35 7.36 -3.59
C PRO A 20 12.41 6.27 -3.40
N ASP A 21 12.21 5.32 -2.47
CA ASP A 21 13.16 4.24 -2.22
C ASP A 21 13.03 3.11 -3.24
N LEU A 22 11.81 2.83 -3.71
CA LEU A 22 11.57 1.93 -4.84
C LEU A 22 12.21 2.46 -6.13
N GLY A 23 12.05 3.77 -6.38
CA GLY A 23 12.66 4.45 -7.53
C GLY A 23 14.18 4.48 -7.46
N LEU A 24 14.75 4.65 -6.27
CA LEU A 24 16.20 4.56 -6.07
C LEU A 24 16.71 3.16 -6.48
N ALA A 25 16.04 2.09 -6.07
CA ALA A 25 16.42 0.73 -6.44
C ALA A 25 16.34 0.51 -7.95
N LEU A 26 15.26 0.96 -8.61
CA LEU A 26 15.10 0.88 -10.05
C LEU A 26 16.20 1.65 -10.79
N ASN A 27 16.44 2.89 -10.40
CA ASN A 27 17.42 3.76 -11.06
C ASN A 27 18.85 3.27 -10.86
N ALA A 28 19.19 2.68 -9.71
CA ALA A 28 20.48 2.06 -9.50
C ALA A 28 20.74 0.91 -10.51
N LEU A 29 19.72 0.09 -10.80
CA LEU A 29 19.83 -0.96 -11.82
C LEU A 29 19.97 -0.37 -13.22
N ARG A 30 19.18 0.68 -13.55
CA ARG A 30 19.25 1.35 -14.84
C ARG A 30 20.63 1.94 -15.11
N VAL A 31 21.20 2.63 -14.13
CA VAL A 31 22.57 3.21 -14.23
C VAL A 31 23.61 2.10 -14.42
N ARG A 32 23.52 0.98 -13.70
CA ARG A 32 24.40 -0.19 -13.91
C ARG A 32 24.30 -0.75 -15.32
N ALA A 33 23.12 -0.67 -15.94
CA ALA A 33 22.89 -1.09 -17.32
C ALA A 33 23.23 -0.01 -18.38
N GLY A 34 23.78 1.14 -17.97
CA GLY A 34 24.11 2.24 -18.89
C GLY A 34 22.89 3.05 -19.36
N LEU A 35 21.74 2.92 -18.68
CA LEU A 35 20.52 3.63 -18.99
C LEU A 35 20.37 4.88 -18.11
N ALA A 36 19.72 5.91 -18.62
CA ALA A 36 19.39 7.13 -17.86
C ALA A 36 18.40 6.82 -16.74
N GLU A 37 18.48 7.56 -15.63
CA GLU A 37 17.50 7.50 -14.55
C GLU A 37 16.11 7.95 -15.04
N LEU A 38 15.07 7.37 -14.45
CA LEU A 38 13.69 7.80 -14.61
C LEU A 38 13.32 8.81 -13.52
N SER A 39 12.44 9.74 -13.86
CA SER A 39 11.90 10.68 -12.90
C SER A 39 10.99 9.98 -11.87
N LEU A 40 10.92 10.51 -10.65
CA LEU A 40 10.03 9.98 -9.63
C LEU A 40 8.55 10.09 -10.06
N GLU A 41 8.21 11.11 -10.82
CA GLU A 41 6.87 11.32 -11.39
C GLU A 41 6.45 10.14 -12.29
N SER A 42 7.36 9.63 -13.13
CA SER A 42 7.08 8.47 -13.99
C SER A 42 7.06 7.14 -13.21
N ILE A 43 7.76 7.07 -12.07
CA ILE A 43 7.86 5.85 -11.24
C ILE A 43 6.64 5.69 -10.32
N ARG A 44 6.12 6.77 -9.73
CA ARG A 44 5.03 6.74 -8.74
C ARG A 44 3.81 5.93 -9.17
N PRO A 45 3.24 6.11 -10.38
CA PRO A 45 2.06 5.34 -10.80
C PRO A 45 2.30 3.83 -10.85
N GLN A 46 3.57 3.40 -11.01
CA GLN A 46 3.94 2.00 -11.09
C GLN A 46 4.38 1.39 -9.75
N ALA A 47 4.54 2.20 -8.71
CA ALA A 47 5.03 1.75 -7.41
C ALA A 47 4.11 0.69 -6.76
N SER A 48 2.78 0.85 -6.86
CA SER A 48 1.80 -0.12 -6.38
C SER A 48 1.84 -1.46 -7.12
N ASN A 49 2.41 -1.50 -8.33
CA ASN A 49 2.63 -2.72 -9.10
C ASN A 49 3.90 -3.49 -8.66
N GLY A 50 4.62 -2.98 -7.66
CA GLY A 50 5.82 -3.57 -7.08
C GLY A 50 6.94 -3.79 -8.08
N VAL A 51 7.83 -4.73 -7.78
CA VAL A 51 9.02 -5.01 -8.62
C VAL A 51 8.65 -5.34 -10.06
N ARG A 52 7.55 -6.09 -10.28
CA ARG A 52 7.11 -6.46 -11.63
C ARG A 52 6.78 -5.22 -12.47
N GLY A 53 5.98 -4.32 -11.96
CA GLY A 53 5.62 -3.08 -12.66
C GLY A 53 6.82 -2.17 -12.86
N LEU A 54 7.69 -2.07 -11.86
CA LEU A 54 8.89 -1.24 -11.91
C LEU A 54 9.93 -1.77 -12.91
N LEU A 55 10.16 -3.08 -12.99
CA LEU A 55 11.03 -3.67 -14.01
C LEU A 55 10.42 -3.55 -15.40
N GLY A 56 9.09 -3.68 -15.53
CA GLY A 56 8.38 -3.40 -16.77
C GLY A 56 8.61 -1.96 -17.24
N LEU A 57 8.44 -0.98 -16.36
CA LEU A 57 8.70 0.43 -16.64
C LEU A 57 10.19 0.69 -16.98
N GLY A 58 11.09 0.12 -16.18
CA GLY A 58 12.52 0.43 -16.25
C GLY A 58 13.27 -0.24 -17.39
N PHE A 59 12.85 -1.45 -17.79
CA PHE A 59 13.55 -2.30 -18.74
C PHE A 59 12.68 -2.91 -19.83
N GLY A 60 11.35 -2.74 -19.75
CA GLY A 60 10.42 -3.34 -20.70
C GLY A 60 10.29 -4.86 -20.57
N ILE A 61 10.62 -5.44 -19.39
CA ILE A 61 10.63 -6.90 -19.16
C ILE A 61 9.54 -7.33 -18.17
N GLY A 62 9.09 -8.56 -18.33
CA GLY A 62 8.14 -9.24 -17.47
C GLY A 62 8.66 -10.58 -16.91
N PRO A 63 7.85 -11.28 -16.10
CA PRO A 63 8.22 -12.54 -15.46
C PRO A 63 8.66 -13.66 -16.43
N GLU A 64 8.25 -13.57 -17.69
CA GLU A 64 8.56 -14.51 -18.78
C GLU A 64 9.93 -14.29 -19.42
N ASP A 65 10.59 -13.17 -19.13
CA ASP A 65 11.90 -12.84 -19.66
C ASP A 65 13.03 -13.49 -18.83
N ASP A 66 14.01 -14.07 -19.47
CA ASP A 66 15.15 -14.74 -18.81
C ASP A 66 15.89 -13.83 -17.81
N ALA A 67 15.98 -12.54 -18.13
CA ALA A 67 16.67 -11.56 -17.27
C ALA A 67 15.84 -11.15 -16.03
N PHE A 68 14.52 -11.42 -16.00
CA PHE A 68 13.65 -10.92 -14.96
C PHE A 68 14.03 -11.40 -13.56
N ALA A 69 14.34 -12.70 -13.42
CA ALA A 69 14.64 -13.28 -12.12
C ALA A 69 15.89 -12.64 -11.48
N GLY A 70 16.96 -12.44 -12.26
CA GLY A 70 18.19 -11.80 -11.79
C GLY A 70 18.00 -10.33 -11.42
N LEU A 71 17.36 -9.56 -12.30
CA LEU A 71 17.09 -8.15 -12.05
C LEU A 71 16.13 -7.95 -10.86
N ARG A 72 15.18 -8.87 -10.66
CA ARG A 72 14.30 -8.85 -9.50
C ARG A 72 15.06 -9.03 -8.19
N GLU A 73 15.98 -9.98 -8.11
CA GLU A 73 16.79 -10.20 -6.90
C GLU A 73 17.70 -8.99 -6.63
N ASP A 74 18.41 -8.49 -7.65
CA ASP A 74 19.24 -7.29 -7.53
C ASP A 74 18.42 -6.07 -7.07
N PHE A 75 17.21 -5.88 -7.61
CA PHE A 75 16.29 -4.83 -7.19
C PHE A 75 15.94 -4.96 -5.69
N LEU A 76 15.55 -6.17 -5.27
CA LEU A 76 15.14 -6.43 -3.89
C LEU A 76 16.29 -6.26 -2.91
N ASP A 77 17.52 -6.59 -3.29
CA ASP A 77 18.71 -6.39 -2.47
C ASP A 77 19.02 -4.90 -2.30
N ILE A 78 18.98 -4.12 -3.40
CA ILE A 78 19.15 -2.66 -3.33
C ILE A 78 18.04 -2.03 -2.49
N TYR A 79 16.78 -2.44 -2.70
CA TYR A 79 15.65 -1.93 -1.93
C TYR A 79 15.79 -2.24 -0.44
N ARG A 80 16.18 -3.49 -0.09
CA ARG A 80 16.43 -3.89 1.30
C ARG A 80 17.50 -3.04 1.97
N ALA A 81 18.59 -2.76 1.28
CA ALA A 81 19.68 -1.94 1.79
C ALA A 81 19.30 -0.46 2.00
N ASN A 82 18.25 0.00 1.34
CA ASN A 82 17.79 1.38 1.36
C ASN A 82 16.35 1.53 1.88
N LEU A 83 15.86 0.53 2.58
CA LEU A 83 14.50 0.53 3.12
C LEU A 83 14.31 1.72 4.08
N CYS A 84 13.30 2.56 3.83
CA CYS A 84 12.96 3.73 4.63
C CYS A 84 14.02 4.85 4.69
N ASN A 85 14.90 4.96 3.69
CA ASN A 85 15.85 6.08 3.62
C ASN A 85 15.14 7.41 3.25
N ARG A 86 14.26 7.35 2.25
CA ARG A 86 13.48 8.49 1.74
C ARG A 86 11.98 8.32 1.91
N THR A 87 11.53 7.13 2.25
CA THR A 87 10.12 6.84 2.57
C THR A 87 9.69 7.68 3.75
N ARG A 88 8.51 8.28 3.65
CA ARG A 88 7.86 9.07 4.72
C ARG A 88 6.37 8.75 4.71
N LEU A 89 5.71 8.97 5.84
CA LEU A 89 4.25 8.99 5.88
C LEU A 89 3.74 10.13 5.01
N PHE A 90 2.58 9.94 4.38
CA PHE A 90 1.89 11.06 3.73
C PHE A 90 1.47 12.10 4.75
N ASP A 91 1.39 13.37 4.32
CA ASP A 91 0.98 14.48 5.17
C ASP A 91 -0.42 14.22 5.76
N GLY A 92 -0.57 14.39 7.06
CA GLY A 92 -1.80 14.13 7.80
C GLY A 92 -2.01 12.68 8.28
N VAL A 93 -1.17 11.72 7.87
CA VAL A 93 -1.28 10.31 8.34
C VAL A 93 -0.96 10.22 9.83
N SER A 94 0.10 10.86 10.30
CA SER A 94 0.47 10.84 11.73
C SER A 94 -0.66 11.39 12.59
N GLU A 95 -1.27 12.49 12.17
CA GLU A 95 -2.39 13.14 12.86
C GLU A 95 -3.65 12.25 12.85
N LEU A 96 -3.93 11.61 11.71
CA LEU A 96 -5.05 10.66 11.60
C LEU A 96 -4.87 9.49 12.58
N LEU A 97 -3.69 8.86 12.59
CA LEU A 97 -3.42 7.71 13.46
C LEU A 97 -3.45 8.10 14.95
N ALA A 98 -2.96 9.29 15.30
CA ALA A 98 -3.05 9.81 16.66
C ALA A 98 -4.52 10.04 17.10
N GLU A 99 -5.37 10.56 16.21
CA GLU A 99 -6.80 10.75 16.52
C GLU A 99 -7.55 9.41 16.59
N ILE A 100 -7.22 8.43 15.74
CA ILE A 100 -7.74 7.05 15.80
C ILE A 100 -7.37 6.41 17.16
N ALA A 101 -6.12 6.53 17.58
CA ALA A 101 -5.66 6.01 18.87
C ALA A 101 -6.36 6.67 20.05
N LYS A 102 -6.52 8.01 20.02
CA LYS A 102 -7.23 8.77 21.04
C LYS A 102 -8.70 8.36 21.18
N ARG A 103 -9.37 7.99 20.08
CA ARG A 103 -10.73 7.49 20.08
C ARG A 103 -10.81 6.01 20.47
N GLY A 104 -9.68 5.33 20.65
CA GLY A 104 -9.65 3.89 20.94
C GLY A 104 -10.13 3.02 19.77
N ILE A 105 -10.08 3.52 18.54
CA ILE A 105 -10.51 2.80 17.34
C ILE A 105 -9.37 1.83 16.95
N PRO A 106 -9.61 0.51 16.89
CA PRO A 106 -8.61 -0.44 16.41
C PRO A 106 -8.32 -0.23 14.93
N TRP A 107 -7.05 -0.36 14.55
CA TRP A 107 -6.64 -0.22 13.16
C TRP A 107 -5.55 -1.21 12.76
N GLY A 108 -5.37 -1.39 11.46
CA GLY A 108 -4.39 -2.33 10.93
C GLY A 108 -3.94 -2.02 9.51
N ILE A 109 -2.89 -2.73 9.09
CA ILE A 109 -2.28 -2.64 7.76
C ILE A 109 -2.56 -3.92 6.99
N VAL A 110 -3.03 -3.79 5.74
CA VAL A 110 -3.21 -4.92 4.81
C VAL A 110 -2.63 -4.55 3.46
N THR A 111 -1.48 -5.11 3.13
CA THR A 111 -0.71 -4.75 1.94
C THR A 111 -0.30 -5.97 1.10
N ASN A 112 -0.10 -5.79 -0.21
CA ASN A 112 0.48 -6.83 -1.07
C ASN A 112 2.01 -6.90 -0.97
N LYS A 113 2.64 -5.98 -0.22
CA LYS A 113 4.07 -6.02 0.07
C LYS A 113 4.42 -7.23 0.95
N PRO A 114 5.45 -8.04 0.61
CA PRO A 114 5.86 -9.18 1.43
C PRO A 114 6.28 -8.77 2.85
N MET A 115 5.93 -9.59 3.86
CA MET A 115 6.19 -9.33 5.28
C MET A 115 7.65 -9.00 5.59
N ARG A 116 8.59 -9.61 4.88
CA ARG A 116 10.03 -9.35 5.05
C ARG A 116 10.45 -7.89 4.78
N PHE A 117 9.65 -7.13 4.03
CA PHE A 117 9.82 -5.69 3.80
C PHE A 117 8.81 -4.86 4.59
N THR A 118 7.62 -5.41 4.82
CA THR A 118 6.54 -4.71 5.53
C THR A 118 6.90 -4.46 6.99
N LEU A 119 7.31 -5.49 7.74
CA LEU A 119 7.60 -5.33 9.16
C LEU A 119 8.74 -4.36 9.45
N PRO A 120 9.92 -4.44 8.78
CA PRO A 120 10.97 -3.47 9.01
C PRO A 120 10.57 -2.04 8.61
N LEU A 121 9.70 -1.88 7.60
CA LEU A 121 9.21 -0.57 7.19
C LEU A 121 8.22 0.02 8.20
N VAL A 122 7.28 -0.79 8.68
CA VAL A 122 6.32 -0.43 9.74
C VAL A 122 7.06 0.02 11.00
N ASP A 123 8.08 -0.74 11.42
CA ASP A 123 8.94 -0.41 12.56
C ASP A 123 9.70 0.91 12.34
N ALA A 124 10.36 1.07 11.19
CA ALA A 124 11.11 2.28 10.85
C ALA A 124 10.24 3.55 10.77
N LEU A 125 8.96 3.40 10.42
CA LEU A 125 7.97 4.48 10.38
C LEU A 125 7.29 4.73 11.74
N GLY A 126 7.56 3.91 12.75
CA GLY A 126 6.96 4.02 14.08
C GLY A 126 5.46 3.75 14.10
N LEU A 127 4.97 2.87 13.24
CA LEU A 127 3.55 2.54 13.13
C LEU A 127 3.17 1.44 14.12
N ASP A 128 2.27 1.77 15.07
CA ASP A 128 1.75 0.83 16.09
C ASP A 128 0.37 0.29 15.66
N ALA A 129 0.37 -0.55 14.64
CA ALA A 129 -0.83 -1.18 14.10
C ALA A 129 -1.23 -2.41 14.93
N GLY A 130 -2.52 -2.55 15.28
CA GLY A 130 -3.04 -3.72 16.01
C GLY A 130 -2.95 -5.02 15.21
N VAL A 131 -2.84 -4.93 13.87
CA VAL A 131 -2.62 -6.06 12.97
C VAL A 131 -1.86 -5.61 11.72
N VAL A 132 -0.93 -6.44 11.25
CA VAL A 132 -0.21 -6.25 9.98
C VAL A 132 -0.36 -7.53 9.16
N VAL A 133 -0.91 -7.40 7.94
CA VAL A 133 -1.09 -8.50 6.97
C VAL A 133 -0.35 -8.13 5.70
N GLY A 134 0.73 -8.83 5.40
CA GLY A 134 1.51 -8.65 4.17
C GLY A 134 1.08 -9.59 3.05
N GLY A 135 1.67 -9.42 1.88
CA GLY A 135 1.31 -10.15 0.67
C GLY A 135 1.54 -11.67 0.72
N ASP A 136 2.31 -12.14 1.68
CA ASP A 136 2.61 -13.56 1.94
C ASP A 136 2.01 -14.08 3.25
N SER A 137 1.12 -13.33 3.90
CA SER A 137 0.46 -13.71 5.15
C SER A 137 -0.74 -14.63 4.96
N CYS A 138 -1.38 -14.60 3.77
CA CYS A 138 -2.55 -15.37 3.42
C CYS A 138 -2.31 -16.17 2.14
N ARG A 139 -3.24 -17.07 1.80
CA ARG A 139 -3.16 -17.84 0.55
C ARG A 139 -3.30 -16.96 -0.69
N HIS A 140 -4.13 -15.92 -0.60
CA HIS A 140 -4.40 -14.97 -1.68
C HIS A 140 -4.02 -13.56 -1.25
N GLN A 141 -3.67 -12.74 -2.24
CA GLN A 141 -3.40 -11.31 -2.08
C GLN A 141 -4.61 -10.49 -2.55
N LYS A 142 -4.64 -9.17 -2.24
CA LYS A 142 -5.59 -8.25 -2.88
C LYS A 142 -5.42 -8.34 -4.41
N PRO A 143 -6.50 -8.45 -5.19
CA PRO A 143 -7.89 -8.07 -4.92
C PRO A 143 -8.74 -9.15 -4.25
N HIS A 144 -8.21 -10.30 -3.84
CA HIS A 144 -8.98 -11.28 -3.08
C HIS A 144 -9.29 -10.74 -1.67
N PRO A 145 -10.51 -10.96 -1.11
CA PRO A 145 -10.90 -10.40 0.19
C PRO A 145 -10.20 -11.06 1.40
N GLU A 146 -9.59 -12.22 1.24
CA GLU A 146 -9.02 -13.01 2.35
C GLU A 146 -8.11 -12.22 3.29
N PRO A 147 -7.14 -11.38 2.82
CA PRO A 147 -6.28 -10.62 3.72
C PRO A 147 -7.05 -9.62 4.59
N LEU A 148 -8.08 -8.99 4.04
CA LEU A 148 -8.91 -8.03 4.75
C LEU A 148 -9.79 -8.72 5.79
N LEU A 149 -10.40 -9.85 5.43
CA LEU A 149 -11.19 -10.68 6.34
C LEU A 149 -10.32 -11.22 7.48
N HIS A 150 -9.08 -11.62 7.17
CA HIS A 150 -8.12 -12.05 8.18
C HIS A 150 -7.78 -10.92 9.17
N ALA A 151 -7.51 -9.71 8.66
CA ALA A 151 -7.21 -8.56 9.51
C ALA A 151 -8.40 -8.19 10.41
N ALA A 152 -9.62 -8.11 9.86
CA ALA A 152 -10.84 -7.84 10.62
C ALA A 152 -11.07 -8.89 11.74
N GLY A 153 -10.88 -10.17 11.41
CA GLY A 153 -10.96 -11.27 12.39
C GLY A 153 -9.93 -11.13 13.52
N LYS A 154 -8.70 -10.69 13.22
CA LYS A 154 -7.67 -10.43 14.23
C LYS A 154 -8.01 -9.25 15.14
N LEU A 155 -8.67 -8.22 14.61
CA LEU A 155 -9.16 -7.08 15.40
C LEU A 155 -10.45 -7.40 16.17
N GLY A 156 -11.12 -8.53 15.88
CA GLY A 156 -12.39 -8.91 16.50
C GLY A 156 -13.58 -8.05 16.02
N ILE A 157 -13.47 -7.41 14.86
CA ILE A 157 -14.48 -6.53 14.29
C ILE A 157 -15.13 -7.19 13.07
N PRO A 158 -16.46 -7.19 12.93
CA PRO A 158 -17.11 -7.70 11.74
C PRO A 158 -16.72 -6.84 10.51
N PRO A 159 -16.59 -7.43 9.31
CA PRO A 159 -16.19 -6.69 8.10
C PRO A 159 -17.06 -5.46 7.83
N SER A 160 -18.38 -5.54 8.06
CA SER A 160 -19.30 -4.41 7.89
C SER A 160 -19.06 -3.24 8.87
N GLY A 161 -18.30 -3.44 9.93
CA GLY A 161 -17.85 -2.41 10.87
C GLY A 161 -16.48 -1.82 10.55
N CYS A 162 -15.85 -2.24 9.43
CA CYS A 162 -14.53 -1.77 9.01
C CYS A 162 -14.61 -0.80 7.83
N VAL A 163 -13.80 0.26 7.87
CA VAL A 163 -13.42 1.01 6.68
C VAL A 163 -12.06 0.51 6.18
N TYR A 164 -11.92 0.43 4.86
CA TYR A 164 -10.63 0.18 4.21
C TYR A 164 -10.25 1.38 3.36
N LEU A 165 -9.05 1.93 3.57
CA LEU A 165 -8.45 2.99 2.78
C LEU A 165 -7.30 2.44 1.96
N GLY A 166 -7.32 2.68 0.64
CA GLY A 166 -6.27 2.28 -0.28
C GLY A 166 -6.25 3.14 -1.53
N ASP A 167 -5.18 3.11 -2.29
CA ASP A 167 -4.96 3.95 -3.46
C ASP A 167 -4.94 3.16 -4.78
N ASP A 168 -5.23 1.87 -4.73
CA ASP A 168 -5.20 0.99 -5.91
C ASP A 168 -6.58 0.32 -6.14
N ARG A 169 -6.90 0.03 -7.40
CA ARG A 169 -8.13 -0.68 -7.76
C ARG A 169 -8.29 -2.03 -7.03
N ARG A 170 -7.17 -2.72 -6.75
CA ARG A 170 -7.16 -3.98 -6.00
C ARG A 170 -7.65 -3.81 -4.56
N ASP A 171 -7.44 -2.64 -3.96
CA ASP A 171 -7.92 -2.28 -2.63
C ASP A 171 -9.44 -2.18 -2.61
N THR A 172 -9.98 -1.42 -3.55
CA THR A 172 -11.42 -1.28 -3.71
C THR A 172 -12.09 -2.63 -3.96
N GLN A 173 -11.54 -3.44 -4.87
CA GLN A 173 -12.09 -4.77 -5.17
C GLN A 173 -12.06 -5.69 -3.95
N ALA A 174 -10.95 -5.72 -3.21
CA ALA A 174 -10.81 -6.56 -2.02
C ALA A 174 -11.75 -6.13 -0.89
N SER A 175 -11.87 -4.83 -0.63
CA SER A 175 -12.71 -4.27 0.44
C SER A 175 -14.20 -4.47 0.15
N LEU A 176 -14.64 -4.23 -1.08
CA LEU A 176 -16.02 -4.50 -1.49
C LEU A 176 -16.36 -5.99 -1.39
N ALA A 177 -15.46 -6.88 -1.87
CA ALA A 177 -15.64 -8.33 -1.77
C ALA A 177 -15.62 -8.83 -0.31
N ALA A 178 -14.94 -8.12 0.59
CA ALA A 178 -14.95 -8.41 2.03
C ALA A 178 -16.20 -7.88 2.75
N GLY A 179 -17.05 -7.06 2.10
CA GLY A 179 -18.21 -6.41 2.72
C GLY A 179 -17.84 -5.24 3.63
N MET A 180 -16.69 -4.60 3.37
CA MET A 180 -16.22 -3.41 4.09
C MET A 180 -16.61 -2.12 3.36
N THR A 181 -16.57 -0.99 4.06
CA THR A 181 -16.65 0.33 3.44
C THR A 181 -15.31 0.63 2.76
N SER A 182 -15.33 0.86 1.45
CA SER A 182 -14.15 1.14 0.63
C SER A 182 -13.99 2.62 0.38
N ILE A 183 -12.84 3.19 0.72
CA ILE A 183 -12.49 4.60 0.49
C ILE A 183 -11.20 4.66 -0.29
N VAL A 184 -11.17 5.50 -1.33
CA VAL A 184 -9.96 5.72 -2.15
C VAL A 184 -9.13 6.85 -1.57
N ALA A 185 -7.84 6.62 -1.43
CA ALA A 185 -6.83 7.64 -1.11
C ALA A 185 -6.42 8.34 -2.42
N ASN A 186 -7.12 9.43 -2.77
CA ASN A 186 -6.85 10.19 -4.01
C ASN A 186 -5.45 10.85 -4.01
N TYR A 187 -4.85 11.03 -2.85
CA TYR A 187 -3.49 11.55 -2.69
C TYR A 187 -2.40 10.50 -2.97
N GLY A 188 -2.79 9.24 -3.16
CA GLY A 188 -1.90 8.11 -3.39
C GLY A 188 -1.37 8.01 -4.82
N TYR A 189 -0.95 6.81 -5.21
CA TYR A 189 -0.35 6.59 -6.54
C TYR A 189 -1.39 6.41 -7.65
N LEU A 190 -2.58 5.92 -7.34
CA LEU A 190 -3.76 5.68 -8.20
C LEU A 190 -3.49 4.79 -9.44
N GLY A 191 -2.24 4.62 -9.86
CA GLY A 191 -1.89 3.85 -11.05
C GLY A 191 -2.51 4.42 -12.33
N ASP A 192 -2.79 3.52 -13.28
CA ASP A 192 -3.49 3.87 -14.53
C ASP A 192 -5.00 3.65 -14.35
N GLY A 193 -5.78 4.71 -14.35
CA GLY A 193 -7.24 4.60 -14.37
C GLY A 193 -7.98 5.67 -13.60
N ASP A 194 -9.28 5.75 -13.89
CA ASP A 194 -10.20 6.64 -13.19
C ASP A 194 -10.67 5.98 -11.89
N ALA A 195 -10.16 6.44 -10.75
CA ALA A 195 -10.54 5.96 -9.43
C ALA A 195 -12.05 6.07 -9.16
N GLY A 196 -12.73 7.05 -9.75
CA GLY A 196 -14.19 7.18 -9.68
C GLY A 196 -14.96 6.00 -10.28
N SER A 197 -14.33 5.24 -11.18
CA SER A 197 -14.92 4.05 -11.81
C SER A 197 -14.77 2.76 -11.00
N TRP A 198 -14.01 2.74 -9.90
CA TRP A 198 -13.71 1.52 -9.14
C TRP A 198 -14.87 1.02 -8.29
N GLY A 199 -15.86 1.88 -8.00
CA GLY A 199 -17.05 1.53 -7.24
C GLY A 199 -16.90 1.67 -5.71
N ALA A 200 -15.88 2.37 -5.24
CA ALA A 200 -15.73 2.71 -3.83
C ALA A 200 -16.90 3.61 -3.32
N GLN A 201 -17.18 3.57 -2.03
CA GLN A 201 -18.22 4.41 -1.44
C GLN A 201 -17.79 5.87 -1.28
N GLY A 202 -16.50 6.18 -1.44
CA GLY A 202 -15.98 7.55 -1.40
C GLY A 202 -14.51 7.62 -1.73
N GLY A 203 -14.01 8.84 -1.83
CA GLY A 203 -12.61 9.17 -1.95
C GLY A 203 -12.26 10.32 -1.02
N ILE A 204 -11.00 10.41 -0.63
CA ILE A 204 -10.46 11.48 0.21
C ILE A 204 -9.18 12.03 -0.40
N ASP A 205 -9.02 13.35 -0.36
CA ASP A 205 -7.85 14.05 -0.86
C ASP A 205 -6.82 14.31 0.26
N HIS A 206 -7.22 14.09 1.51
CA HIS A 206 -6.34 14.24 2.67
C HIS A 206 -6.68 13.16 3.73
N PRO A 207 -5.67 12.52 4.38
CA PRO A 207 -5.89 11.42 5.34
C PRO A 207 -6.89 11.74 6.44
N MET A 208 -6.85 12.96 7.02
CA MET A 208 -7.75 13.37 8.11
C MET A 208 -9.24 13.32 7.74
N GLU A 209 -9.59 13.33 6.47
CA GLU A 209 -10.96 13.21 6.02
C GLU A 209 -11.57 11.83 6.31
N LEU A 210 -10.73 10.81 6.57
CA LEU A 210 -11.21 9.48 6.93
C LEU A 210 -12.04 9.52 8.22
N LEU A 211 -11.76 10.47 9.12
CA LEU A 211 -12.46 10.61 10.38
C LEU A 211 -13.98 10.85 10.24
N LYS A 212 -14.45 11.31 9.08
CA LYS A 212 -15.89 11.47 8.80
C LYS A 212 -16.63 10.13 8.65
N TYR A 213 -15.90 9.03 8.47
CA TYR A 213 -16.44 7.67 8.36
C TYR A 213 -16.33 6.86 9.66
N LEU A 214 -15.54 7.36 10.64
CA LEU A 214 -15.26 6.71 11.91
C LEU A 214 -16.01 7.42 13.06
N ASP A 215 -16.60 6.64 13.96
CA ASP A 215 -17.30 7.17 15.14
C ASP A 215 -16.36 7.47 16.32
#